data_4f558c6ec8026e79368fa8fc535f3ecf
#
_entry.id   4f558c6ec8026e79368fa8fc535f3ecf
#
_cell.length_a   1.000
_cell.length_b   1.000
_cell.length_c   1.000
_cell.angle_alpha   90.00
_cell.angle_beta   90.00
_cell.angle_gamma   90.00
#
_symmetry.space_group_name_H-M   'P 1'
#
loop_
_entity.id
_entity.type
_entity.pdbx_description
1 polymer ?
#
loop_
_entity_poly.entity_id
_entity_poly.type
_entity_poly.pdbx_seq_one_letter_code
_entity_poly.pdbx_strand_id
1 'polypeptide(L)'
;VPVGEDQKQHLELCRDIAQKFNSDFQVEDFLKTPEPLIQKEFSRIMSLKNGVKKMSKSDLSDFSRINLTDDKDLIINKVKKAKTDPLPLPSNILELDKRPEAKNLLGIYSSLTNSSMVKTVQLFEGKNFSEFKEKLSQVLVEKIEPISTEIKKLKNDREYLDKILKEGHQKANNIASVKLKKLKEIVGF
;
A
#
# COMPACT_ATOMS: atom_id res chain seq x y z
N VAL A 1 3.95 -11.00 -8.26
CA VAL A 1 3.61 -10.66 -6.87
C VAL A 1 3.30 -9.17 -6.79
N PRO A 2 2.08 -8.74 -6.37
CA PRO A 2 1.76 -7.33 -6.19
C PRO A 2 2.52 -6.77 -4.98
N VAL A 3 3.38 -5.78 -5.22
CA VAL A 3 4.23 -5.16 -4.20
C VAL A 3 4.43 -3.68 -4.48
N GLY A 4 4.80 -2.92 -3.44
CA GLY A 4 5.31 -1.56 -3.59
C GLY A 4 6.79 -1.56 -4.01
N GLU A 5 7.28 -0.42 -4.49
CA GLU A 5 8.68 -0.23 -4.89
C GLU A 5 9.68 -0.59 -3.77
N ASP A 6 9.27 -0.42 -2.53
CA ASP A 6 10.09 -0.74 -1.36
C ASP A 6 10.30 -2.24 -1.08
N GLN A 7 9.56 -3.11 -1.76
CA GLN A 7 9.68 -4.57 -1.64
C GLN A 7 10.42 -5.21 -2.83
N LYS A 8 10.79 -4.41 -3.84
CA LYS A 8 11.43 -4.91 -5.05
C LYS A 8 12.71 -5.70 -4.76
N GLN A 9 13.58 -5.17 -3.90
CA GLN A 9 14.84 -5.84 -3.53
C GLN A 9 14.63 -7.19 -2.84
N HIS A 10 13.57 -7.34 -2.05
CA HIS A 10 13.26 -8.64 -1.43
C HIS A 10 12.81 -9.67 -2.46
N LEU A 11 12.09 -9.24 -3.50
CA LEU A 11 11.71 -10.14 -4.60
C LEU A 11 12.92 -10.51 -5.48
N GLU A 12 13.85 -9.59 -5.71
CA GLU A 12 15.11 -9.88 -6.41
C GLU A 12 15.89 -10.96 -5.68
N LEU A 13 16.04 -10.86 -4.35
CA LEU A 13 16.65 -11.92 -3.55
C LEU A 13 15.91 -13.26 -3.67
N CYS A 14 14.57 -13.25 -3.63
CA CYS A 14 13.78 -14.47 -3.83
C CYS A 14 14.03 -15.11 -5.21
N ARG A 15 14.17 -14.29 -6.25
CA ARG A 15 14.50 -14.75 -7.61
C ARG A 15 15.87 -15.41 -7.66
N ASP A 16 16.88 -14.75 -7.09
CA ASP A 16 18.25 -15.26 -7.05
C ASP A 16 18.32 -16.61 -6.34
N ILE A 17 17.62 -16.74 -5.20
CA ILE A 17 17.51 -18.01 -4.46
C ILE A 17 16.84 -19.09 -5.32
N ALA A 18 15.72 -18.75 -5.97
CA ALA A 18 14.98 -19.71 -6.79
C ALA A 18 15.82 -20.18 -8.00
N GLN A 19 16.47 -19.25 -8.70
CA GLN A 19 17.33 -19.55 -9.85
C GLN A 19 18.53 -20.38 -9.44
N LYS A 20 19.22 -20.00 -8.35
CA LYS A 20 20.37 -20.73 -7.85
C LYS A 20 19.99 -22.15 -7.43
N PHE A 21 18.89 -22.33 -6.70
CA PHE A 21 18.40 -23.66 -6.32
C PHE A 21 18.12 -24.53 -7.55
N ASN A 22 17.37 -24.01 -8.52
CA ASN A 22 17.02 -24.75 -9.72
C ASN A 22 18.28 -25.17 -10.52
N SER A 23 19.28 -24.27 -10.58
CA SER A 23 20.54 -24.53 -11.26
C SER A 23 21.41 -25.55 -10.52
N ASP A 24 21.64 -25.38 -9.21
CA ASP A 24 22.52 -26.23 -8.40
C ASP A 24 22.00 -27.67 -8.33
N PHE A 25 20.68 -27.85 -8.26
CA PHE A 25 20.04 -29.16 -8.20
C PHE A 25 19.58 -29.69 -9.56
N GLN A 26 19.84 -28.97 -10.65
CA GLN A 26 19.48 -29.36 -12.03
C GLN A 26 17.98 -29.68 -12.18
N VAL A 27 17.12 -28.90 -11.53
CA VAL A 27 15.66 -29.05 -11.59
C VAL A 27 15.05 -27.92 -12.39
N GLU A 28 14.26 -28.22 -13.41
CA GLU A 28 13.63 -27.23 -14.26
C GLU A 28 12.45 -26.60 -13.55
N ASP A 29 12.50 -25.28 -13.35
CA ASP A 29 11.42 -24.44 -12.79
C ASP A 29 10.74 -25.00 -11.52
N PHE A 30 11.49 -25.78 -10.74
CA PHE A 30 10.96 -26.33 -9.48
C PHE A 30 10.57 -25.22 -8.50
N LEU A 31 11.44 -24.23 -8.27
CA LEU A 31 11.10 -22.99 -7.61
C LEU A 31 10.83 -21.93 -8.67
N LYS A 32 9.57 -21.49 -8.76
CA LYS A 32 9.18 -20.41 -9.68
C LYS A 32 9.79 -19.09 -9.29
N THR A 33 10.40 -18.41 -10.26
CA THR A 33 10.97 -17.07 -10.06
C THR A 33 9.85 -16.03 -9.96
N PRO A 34 9.73 -15.29 -8.85
CA PRO A 34 8.70 -14.29 -8.71
C PRO A 34 9.01 -13.02 -9.53
N GLU A 35 7.98 -12.44 -10.13
CA GLU A 35 8.04 -11.14 -10.81
C GLU A 35 7.29 -10.08 -9.99
N PRO A 36 7.86 -8.86 -9.80
CA PRO A 36 7.17 -7.78 -9.12
C PRO A 36 6.07 -7.19 -10.01
N LEU A 37 4.87 -7.09 -9.49
CA LEU A 37 3.78 -6.33 -10.09
C LEU A 37 3.64 -5.01 -9.33
N ILE A 38 4.34 -3.98 -9.82
CA ILE A 38 4.36 -2.63 -9.22
C ILE A 38 3.44 -1.73 -10.04
N GLN A 39 2.55 -1.00 -9.38
CA GLN A 39 1.75 0.02 -10.05
C GLN A 39 2.67 1.15 -10.53
N LYS A 40 2.55 1.52 -11.80
CA LYS A 40 3.40 2.56 -12.42
C LYS A 40 3.16 3.95 -11.83
N GLU A 41 1.92 4.24 -11.45
CA GLU A 41 1.54 5.53 -10.86
C GLU A 41 1.37 5.39 -9.35
N PHE A 42 1.96 6.31 -8.62
CA PHE A 42 1.82 6.44 -7.16
C PHE A 42 2.23 5.20 -6.35
N SER A 43 3.29 4.52 -6.77
CA SER A 43 3.83 3.33 -6.08
C SER A 43 4.34 3.61 -4.66
N ARG A 44 4.48 4.88 -4.26
CA ARG A 44 5.01 5.29 -2.96
C ARG A 44 4.21 6.46 -2.37
N ILE A 45 3.55 6.19 -1.25
CA ILE A 45 2.83 7.20 -0.48
C ILE A 45 3.74 7.77 0.60
N MET A 46 3.74 9.11 0.72
CA MET A 46 4.57 9.83 1.67
C MET A 46 3.78 10.21 2.92
N SER A 47 4.51 10.50 4.01
CA SER A 47 3.93 10.91 5.28
C SER A 47 3.07 12.16 5.15
N LEU A 48 1.94 12.19 5.84
CA LEU A 48 1.09 13.39 5.91
C LEU A 48 1.77 14.58 6.61
N LYS A 49 2.80 14.31 7.41
CA LYS A 49 3.58 15.36 8.10
C LYS A 49 4.84 15.79 7.35
N ASN A 50 5.25 15.03 6.33
CA ASN A 50 6.47 15.32 5.56
C ASN A 50 6.39 14.64 4.20
N GLY A 51 6.18 15.43 3.14
CA GLY A 51 6.00 14.95 1.77
C GLY A 51 7.23 14.28 1.13
N VAL A 52 8.40 14.34 1.76
CA VAL A 52 9.62 13.66 1.29
C VAL A 52 9.96 12.39 2.07
N LYS A 53 9.31 12.18 3.24
CA LYS A 53 9.50 10.97 4.06
C LYS A 53 8.43 9.94 3.75
N LYS A 54 8.81 8.69 3.50
CA LYS A 54 7.85 7.58 3.29
C LYS A 54 6.87 7.46 4.46
N MET A 55 5.59 7.22 4.18
CA MET A 55 4.59 6.86 5.18
C MET A 55 4.99 5.52 5.82
N SER A 56 5.05 5.48 7.15
CA SER A 56 5.51 4.29 7.88
C SER A 56 4.64 4.01 9.10
N LYS A 57 4.39 2.72 9.36
CA LYS A 57 3.71 2.25 10.58
C LYS A 57 4.55 2.51 11.85
N SER A 58 5.88 2.54 11.72
CA SER A 58 6.81 2.77 12.83
C SER A 58 7.05 4.25 13.16
N ASP A 59 6.42 5.19 12.43
CA ASP A 59 6.51 6.61 12.80
C ASP A 59 5.83 6.83 14.16
N LEU A 60 6.49 7.59 15.05
CA LEU A 60 6.00 7.89 16.39
C LEU A 60 4.67 8.65 16.37
N SER A 61 4.46 9.46 15.33
CA SER A 61 3.22 10.24 15.18
C SER A 61 2.19 9.47 14.37
N ASP A 62 1.06 9.15 14.98
CA ASP A 62 -0.08 8.57 14.27
C ASP A 62 -0.66 9.50 13.19
N PHE A 63 -0.47 10.80 13.32
CA PHE A 63 -0.85 11.81 12.32
C PHE A 63 0.03 11.79 11.05
N SER A 64 1.06 10.96 11.00
CA SER A 64 1.88 10.78 9.81
C SER A 64 1.22 9.90 8.73
N ARG A 65 0.17 9.16 9.09
CA ARG A 65 -0.45 8.11 8.25
C ARG A 65 -1.95 8.01 8.44
N ILE A 66 -2.63 7.38 7.49
CA ILE A 66 -4.00 6.90 7.63
C ILE A 66 -3.94 5.38 7.84
N ASN A 67 -4.58 4.90 8.89
CA ASN A 67 -4.72 3.47 9.16
C ASN A 67 -6.07 2.97 8.64
N LEU A 68 -6.15 1.71 8.21
CA LEU A 68 -7.43 1.10 7.80
C LEU A 68 -8.43 0.95 8.95
N THR A 69 -7.98 1.15 10.18
CA THR A 69 -8.81 1.11 11.40
C THR A 69 -9.26 2.48 11.87
N ASP A 70 -8.80 3.56 11.21
CA ASP A 70 -9.21 4.92 11.56
C ASP A 70 -10.71 5.11 11.29
N ASP A 71 -11.39 5.80 12.18
CA ASP A 71 -12.77 6.21 11.96
C ASP A 71 -12.84 7.52 11.17
N LYS A 72 -14.05 7.89 10.78
CA LYS A 72 -14.33 9.08 9.99
C LYS A 72 -13.72 10.35 10.60
N ASP A 73 -13.91 10.57 11.89
CA ASP A 73 -13.48 11.82 12.54
C ASP A 73 -11.96 11.90 12.62
N LEU A 74 -11.31 10.77 12.88
CA LEU A 74 -9.85 10.67 12.91
C LEU A 74 -9.25 10.89 11.52
N ILE A 75 -9.83 10.32 10.47
CA ILE A 75 -9.39 10.54 9.07
C ILE A 75 -9.48 12.04 8.74
N ILE A 76 -10.62 12.66 8.98
CA ILE A 76 -10.83 14.10 8.72
C ILE A 76 -9.79 14.94 9.47
N ASN A 77 -9.56 14.63 10.74
CA ASN A 77 -8.60 15.37 11.57
C ASN A 77 -7.16 15.20 11.07
N LYS A 78 -6.77 13.98 10.70
CA LYS A 78 -5.44 13.69 10.11
C LYS A 78 -5.21 14.45 8.81
N VAL A 79 -6.20 14.48 7.92
CA VAL A 79 -6.10 15.21 6.65
C VAL A 79 -6.06 16.73 6.89
N LYS A 80 -6.88 17.27 7.79
CA LYS A 80 -6.82 18.69 8.17
C LYS A 80 -5.42 19.09 8.64
N LYS A 81 -4.80 18.27 9.49
CA LYS A 81 -3.46 18.52 10.05
C LYS A 81 -2.30 18.10 9.14
N ALA A 82 -2.58 17.50 7.98
CA ALA A 82 -1.53 17.18 7.01
C ALA A 82 -0.78 18.46 6.61
N LYS A 83 0.57 18.33 6.51
CA LYS A 83 1.42 19.45 6.15
C LYS A 83 1.15 19.88 4.70
N THR A 84 1.11 21.18 4.48
CA THR A 84 0.97 21.81 3.16
C THR A 84 1.77 23.11 3.14
N ASP A 85 2.10 23.60 1.95
CA ASP A 85 2.65 24.91 1.72
C ASP A 85 1.53 25.98 1.65
N PRO A 86 1.85 27.28 1.71
CA PRO A 86 0.85 28.37 1.73
C PRO A 86 0.32 28.76 0.34
N LEU A 87 0.84 28.17 -0.74
CA LEU A 87 0.46 28.53 -2.09
C LEU A 87 -0.82 27.81 -2.53
N PRO A 88 -1.63 28.38 -3.45
CA PRO A 88 -2.71 27.64 -4.09
C PRO A 88 -2.21 26.37 -4.76
N LEU A 89 -3.10 25.40 -5.00
CA LEU A 89 -2.74 24.20 -5.75
C LEU A 89 -2.26 24.52 -7.16
N PRO A 90 -1.24 23.79 -7.67
CA PRO A 90 -0.61 24.14 -8.95
C PRO A 90 -1.55 23.86 -10.12
N SER A 91 -1.33 24.59 -11.21
CA SER A 91 -2.00 24.36 -12.50
C SER A 91 -1.26 23.36 -13.39
N ASN A 92 0.00 23.08 -13.07
CA ASN A 92 0.87 22.23 -13.88
C ASN A 92 1.49 21.11 -13.04
N ILE A 93 1.54 19.91 -13.60
CA ILE A 93 2.14 18.72 -12.96
C ILE A 93 3.65 18.91 -12.68
N LEU A 94 4.35 19.69 -13.49
CA LEU A 94 5.78 19.97 -13.33
C LEU A 94 6.09 20.77 -12.06
N GLU A 95 5.15 21.57 -11.58
CA GLU A 95 5.32 22.31 -10.33
C GLU A 95 5.33 21.39 -9.09
N LEU A 96 4.72 20.20 -9.20
CA LEU A 96 4.65 19.23 -8.12
C LEU A 96 6.02 18.69 -7.68
N ASP A 97 7.02 18.71 -8.55
CA ASP A 97 8.36 18.24 -8.20
C ASP A 97 9.03 19.11 -7.13
N LYS A 98 8.64 20.37 -7.05
CA LYS A 98 9.08 21.32 -6.01
C LYS A 98 8.14 21.42 -4.81
N ARG A 99 6.99 20.71 -4.85
CA ARG A 99 5.94 20.78 -3.83
C ARG A 99 5.53 19.37 -3.36
N PRO A 100 6.41 18.69 -2.60
CA PRO A 100 6.24 17.27 -2.26
C PRO A 100 4.97 16.99 -1.44
N GLU A 101 4.53 17.92 -0.59
CA GLU A 101 3.28 17.76 0.16
C GLU A 101 2.06 17.80 -0.76
N ALA A 102 2.02 18.76 -1.70
CA ALA A 102 0.96 18.84 -2.71
C ALA A 102 0.95 17.59 -3.60
N LYS A 103 2.13 17.16 -4.07
CA LYS A 103 2.30 15.94 -4.87
C LYS A 103 1.73 14.71 -4.16
N ASN A 104 2.06 14.56 -2.87
CA ASN A 104 1.59 13.43 -2.07
C ASN A 104 0.06 13.43 -1.91
N LEU A 105 -0.52 14.55 -1.49
CA LEU A 105 -1.96 14.61 -1.23
C LEU A 105 -2.80 14.49 -2.51
N LEU A 106 -2.38 15.14 -3.60
CA LEU A 106 -3.02 15.00 -4.92
C LEU A 106 -2.90 13.58 -5.46
N GLY A 107 -1.77 12.93 -5.24
CA GLY A 107 -1.57 11.55 -5.63
C GLY A 107 -2.43 10.56 -4.84
N ILE A 108 -2.61 10.76 -3.55
CA ILE A 108 -3.57 9.97 -2.75
C ILE A 108 -4.97 10.13 -3.34
N TYR A 109 -5.40 11.34 -3.63
CA TYR A 109 -6.71 11.60 -4.25
C TYR A 109 -6.84 10.91 -5.62
N SER A 110 -5.84 11.08 -6.49
CA SER A 110 -5.76 10.48 -7.82
C SER A 110 -5.91 8.96 -7.76
N SER A 111 -5.15 8.30 -6.86
CA SER A 111 -5.20 6.84 -6.67
C SER A 111 -6.56 6.35 -6.18
N LEU A 112 -7.17 7.05 -5.23
CA LEU A 112 -8.46 6.65 -4.65
C LEU A 112 -9.63 6.84 -5.62
N THR A 113 -9.51 7.80 -6.55
CA THR A 113 -10.55 8.11 -7.54
C THR A 113 -10.29 7.45 -8.90
N ASN A 114 -9.23 6.66 -9.05
CA ASN A 114 -8.79 6.09 -10.33
C ASN A 114 -8.62 7.14 -11.44
N SER A 115 -8.22 8.35 -11.08
CA SER A 115 -7.97 9.46 -12.00
C SER A 115 -6.47 9.58 -12.26
N SER A 116 -6.08 10.08 -13.45
CA SER A 116 -4.66 10.42 -13.66
C SER A 116 -4.27 11.66 -12.87
N MET A 117 -2.97 11.78 -12.52
CA MET A 117 -2.45 12.96 -11.83
C MET A 117 -2.74 14.26 -12.59
N VAL A 118 -2.66 14.23 -13.93
CA VAL A 118 -2.97 15.40 -14.79
C VAL A 118 -4.39 15.86 -14.58
N LYS A 119 -5.38 14.96 -14.65
CA LYS A 119 -6.79 15.28 -14.41
C LYS A 119 -7.03 15.80 -13.00
N THR A 120 -6.35 15.22 -12.01
CA THR A 120 -6.47 15.65 -10.62
C THR A 120 -5.93 17.06 -10.40
N VAL A 121 -4.77 17.39 -10.99
CA VAL A 121 -4.23 18.75 -10.94
C VAL A 121 -5.18 19.75 -11.59
N GLN A 122 -5.70 19.46 -12.78
CA GLN A 122 -6.68 20.32 -13.47
C GLN A 122 -7.96 20.55 -12.65
N LEU A 123 -8.46 19.52 -11.98
CA LEU A 123 -9.68 19.60 -11.13
C LEU A 123 -9.51 20.56 -9.96
N PHE A 124 -8.30 20.65 -9.42
CA PHE A 124 -8.00 21.44 -8.24
C PHE A 124 -7.12 22.68 -8.52
N GLU A 125 -6.89 23.00 -9.79
CA GLU A 125 -6.11 24.15 -10.19
C GLU A 125 -6.54 25.43 -9.48
N GLY A 126 -5.58 26.14 -8.88
CA GLY A 126 -5.77 27.42 -8.21
C GLY A 126 -6.59 27.38 -6.92
N LYS A 127 -7.13 26.22 -6.52
CA LYS A 127 -7.87 26.08 -5.26
C LYS A 127 -6.94 26.13 -4.06
N ASN A 128 -7.49 26.54 -2.91
CA ASN A 128 -6.75 26.49 -1.66
C ASN A 128 -6.73 25.07 -1.07
N PHE A 129 -5.75 24.80 -0.22
CA PHE A 129 -5.61 23.49 0.42
C PHE A 129 -6.77 23.15 1.36
N SER A 130 -7.48 24.12 1.92
CA SER A 130 -8.62 23.85 2.81
C SER A 130 -9.74 23.15 2.05
N GLU A 131 -10.14 23.72 0.90
CA GLU A 131 -11.17 23.14 0.03
C GLU A 131 -10.77 21.76 -0.50
N PHE A 132 -9.52 21.63 -0.93
CA PHE A 132 -8.99 20.35 -1.40
C PHE A 132 -8.99 19.28 -0.31
N LYS A 133 -8.54 19.60 0.92
CA LYS A 133 -8.52 18.69 2.06
C LYS A 133 -9.90 18.19 2.45
N GLU A 134 -10.93 19.03 2.30
CA GLU A 134 -12.32 18.60 2.50
C GLU A 134 -12.71 17.52 1.49
N LYS A 135 -12.42 17.72 0.21
CA LYS A 135 -12.68 16.73 -0.84
C LYS A 135 -11.87 15.45 -0.65
N LEU A 136 -10.59 15.58 -0.32
CA LEU A 136 -9.72 14.43 -0.01
C LEU A 136 -10.25 13.64 1.19
N SER A 137 -10.70 14.33 2.24
CA SER A 137 -11.29 13.70 3.43
C SER A 137 -12.56 12.92 3.07
N GLN A 138 -13.45 13.48 2.24
CA GLN A 138 -14.66 12.81 1.79
C GLN A 138 -14.33 11.49 1.05
N VAL A 139 -13.41 11.54 0.10
CA VAL A 139 -12.99 10.35 -0.66
C VAL A 139 -12.32 9.30 0.24
N LEU A 140 -11.45 9.73 1.16
CA LEU A 140 -10.80 8.83 2.12
C LEU A 140 -11.82 8.14 3.04
N VAL A 141 -12.76 8.89 3.58
CA VAL A 141 -13.84 8.34 4.44
C VAL A 141 -14.67 7.34 3.63
N GLU A 142 -15.13 7.71 2.44
CA GLU A 142 -15.92 6.81 1.57
C GLU A 142 -15.22 5.46 1.32
N LYS A 143 -13.90 5.47 1.14
CA LYS A 143 -13.13 4.25 0.83
C LYS A 143 -12.70 3.47 2.08
N ILE A 144 -12.41 4.13 3.19
CA ILE A 144 -11.81 3.49 4.37
C ILE A 144 -12.86 3.12 5.41
N GLU A 145 -13.92 3.91 5.61
CA GLU A 145 -14.93 3.64 6.63
C GLU A 145 -15.61 2.26 6.49
N PRO A 146 -15.98 1.78 5.28
CA PRO A 146 -16.49 0.42 5.13
C PRO A 146 -15.49 -0.65 5.58
N ILE A 147 -14.21 -0.46 5.25
CA ILE A 147 -13.12 -1.37 5.64
C ILE A 147 -12.94 -1.35 7.16
N SER A 148 -12.85 -0.17 7.76
CA SER A 148 -12.68 0.02 9.19
C SER A 148 -13.84 -0.61 9.99
N THR A 149 -15.05 -0.45 9.50
CA THR A 149 -16.26 -1.03 10.10
C THR A 149 -16.22 -2.56 10.07
N GLU A 150 -15.86 -3.14 8.93
CA GLU A 150 -15.77 -4.60 8.81
C GLU A 150 -14.61 -5.15 9.65
N ILE A 151 -13.46 -4.47 9.71
CA ILE A 151 -12.36 -4.86 10.60
C ILE A 151 -12.81 -4.87 12.06
N LYS A 152 -13.54 -3.84 12.51
CA LYS A 152 -14.07 -3.79 13.90
C LYS A 152 -15.03 -4.93 14.18
N LYS A 153 -15.93 -5.22 13.25
CA LYS A 153 -16.88 -6.35 13.35
C LYS A 153 -16.15 -7.69 13.45
N LEU A 154 -15.22 -7.96 12.53
CA LEU A 154 -14.46 -9.21 12.50
C LEU A 154 -13.59 -9.39 13.75
N LYS A 155 -12.98 -8.32 14.26
CA LYS A 155 -12.18 -8.38 15.50
C LYS A 155 -13.00 -8.76 16.74
N ASN A 156 -14.29 -8.53 16.73
CA ASN A 156 -15.20 -8.91 17.82
C ASN A 156 -15.76 -10.34 17.67
N ASP A 157 -15.59 -10.96 16.50
CA ASP A 157 -16.03 -12.34 16.20
C ASP A 157 -14.82 -13.27 16.13
N ARG A 158 -14.32 -13.66 17.29
CA ARG A 158 -13.15 -14.55 17.40
C ARG A 158 -13.40 -15.93 16.82
N GLU A 159 -14.59 -16.49 17.01
CA GLU A 159 -14.92 -17.83 16.50
C GLU A 159 -14.86 -17.86 14.97
N TYR A 160 -15.41 -16.83 14.32
CA TYR A 160 -15.34 -16.69 12.87
C TYR A 160 -13.89 -16.54 12.38
N LEU A 161 -13.09 -15.69 13.04
CA LEU A 161 -11.67 -15.51 12.69
C LEU A 161 -10.88 -16.81 12.83
N ASP A 162 -11.04 -17.53 13.93
CA ASP A 162 -10.36 -18.81 14.17
C ASP A 162 -10.76 -19.86 13.13
N LYS A 163 -12.04 -19.90 12.74
CA LYS A 163 -12.51 -20.76 11.64
C LYS A 163 -11.82 -20.43 10.32
N ILE A 164 -11.81 -19.17 9.92
CA ILE A 164 -11.17 -18.72 8.65
C ILE A 164 -9.66 -19.02 8.67
N LEU A 165 -8.97 -18.75 9.79
CA LEU A 165 -7.55 -19.05 9.95
C LEU A 165 -7.28 -20.55 9.84
N LYS A 166 -8.11 -21.40 10.45
CA LYS A 166 -7.98 -22.87 10.38
C LYS A 166 -8.20 -23.39 8.96
N GLU A 167 -9.24 -22.91 8.28
CA GLU A 167 -9.49 -23.26 6.87
C GLU A 167 -8.37 -22.79 5.95
N GLY A 168 -7.89 -21.57 6.14
CA GLY A 168 -6.74 -21.00 5.40
C GLY A 168 -5.46 -21.79 5.64
N HIS A 169 -5.15 -22.13 6.91
CA HIS A 169 -4.03 -22.99 7.27
C HIS A 169 -4.11 -24.33 6.55
N GLN A 170 -5.27 -24.98 6.58
CA GLN A 170 -5.45 -26.30 5.96
C GLN A 170 -5.22 -26.25 4.45
N LYS A 171 -5.78 -25.24 3.75
CA LYS A 171 -5.56 -25.03 2.31
C LYS A 171 -4.08 -24.76 1.99
N ALA A 172 -3.44 -23.87 2.72
CA ALA A 172 -2.03 -23.54 2.52
C ALA A 172 -1.12 -24.74 2.81
N ASN A 173 -1.37 -25.47 3.89
CA ASN A 173 -0.60 -26.65 4.28
C ASN A 173 -0.69 -27.78 3.24
N ASN A 174 -1.87 -28.02 2.67
CA ASN A 174 -2.05 -29.04 1.63
C ASN A 174 -1.20 -28.76 0.39
N ILE A 175 -1.03 -27.49 0.02
CA ILE A 175 -0.18 -27.09 -1.11
C ILE A 175 1.30 -27.13 -0.71
N ALA A 176 1.64 -26.53 0.42
CA ALA A 176 3.02 -26.35 0.86
C ALA A 176 3.70 -27.67 1.24
N SER A 177 2.97 -28.59 1.92
CA SER A 177 3.54 -29.88 2.35
C SER A 177 4.00 -30.75 1.18
N VAL A 178 3.23 -30.78 0.10
CA VAL A 178 3.62 -31.53 -1.12
C VAL A 178 4.90 -30.94 -1.73
N LYS A 179 4.98 -29.63 -1.81
CA LYS A 179 6.15 -28.93 -2.34
C LYS A 179 7.37 -29.12 -1.43
N LEU A 180 7.17 -28.99 -0.12
CA LEU A 180 8.23 -29.18 0.87
C LEU A 180 8.78 -30.60 0.88
N LYS A 181 7.92 -31.61 0.75
CA LYS A 181 8.36 -33.02 0.64
C LYS A 181 9.29 -33.20 -0.55
N LYS A 182 8.87 -32.74 -1.74
CA LYS A 182 9.71 -32.80 -2.93
C LYS A 182 11.01 -32.03 -2.80
N LEU A 183 10.97 -30.85 -2.15
CA LEU A 183 12.18 -30.06 -1.90
C LEU A 183 13.17 -30.83 -1.02
N LYS A 184 12.69 -31.48 0.05
CA LYS A 184 13.52 -32.32 0.92
C LYS A 184 14.16 -33.48 0.16
N GLU A 185 13.40 -34.18 -0.67
CA GLU A 185 13.91 -35.26 -1.54
C GLU A 185 15.03 -34.78 -2.47
N ILE A 186 14.88 -33.59 -3.06
CA ILE A 186 15.89 -32.97 -3.94
C ILE A 186 17.20 -32.68 -3.19
N VAL A 187 17.11 -32.16 -1.97
CA VAL A 187 18.28 -31.80 -1.15
C VAL A 187 18.83 -32.97 -0.33
N GLY A 188 18.20 -34.16 -0.38
CA GLY A 188 18.69 -35.38 0.25
C GLY A 188 18.24 -35.60 1.71
N PHE A 189 17.05 -35.10 2.08
CA PHE A 189 16.42 -35.33 3.40
C PHE A 189 15.21 -36.23 3.30
#